data_806761e9c7e614836d27acee260f7ac1
#
_entry.id   806761e9c7e614836d27acee260f7ac1
#
_cell.length_a   1.000
_cell.length_b   1.000
_cell.length_c   1.000
_cell.angle_alpha   90.00
_cell.angle_beta   90.00
_cell.angle_gamma   90.00
#
_symmetry.space_group_name_H-M   'P 1'
#
loop_
_entity.id
_entity.type
_entity.pdbx_description
1 polymer ?
#
loop_
_entity_poly.entity_id
_entity_poly.type
_entity_poly.pdbx_seq_one_letter_code
_entity_poly.pdbx_strand_id
1 'polypeptide(L)'
;MTFEPCARRDWLTHPLGQTLIVTFGCGLHQRWGGLVEEIRPGDVVTVGPNEKHWHGAAPTTAMTHVALQESLDGKAVEWLEKVTDEQYRGEREGAEKSNERSVP
;
A
#
# COMPACT_ATOMS: atom_id res chain seq x y z
N MET A 1 5.74 9.88 7.30
CA MET A 1 6.47 9.67 6.04
C MET A 1 5.67 10.17 4.87
N THR A 2 6.32 10.80 3.93
CA THR A 2 5.66 11.35 2.75
C THR A 2 6.17 10.70 1.48
N PHE A 3 5.25 10.29 0.61
CA PHE A 3 5.57 9.76 -0.71
C PHE A 3 5.19 10.79 -1.75
N GLU A 4 6.10 11.02 -2.70
CA GLU A 4 5.77 11.84 -3.86
C GLU A 4 4.83 11.07 -4.77
N PRO A 5 4.12 11.74 -5.69
CA PRO A 5 3.25 11.02 -6.62
C PRO A 5 3.99 9.87 -7.30
N CYS A 6 3.35 8.74 -7.41
CA CYS A 6 3.89 7.52 -8.00
C CYS A 6 4.93 6.79 -7.16
N ALA A 7 5.41 7.36 -6.07
CA ALA A 7 6.40 6.68 -5.23
C ALA A 7 5.72 5.59 -4.41
N ARG A 8 6.42 4.48 -4.24
CA ARG A 8 5.86 3.35 -3.49
C ARG A 8 6.96 2.53 -2.87
N ARG A 9 6.60 1.77 -1.84
CA ARG A 9 7.51 0.83 -1.21
C ARG A 9 7.56 -0.45 -2.03
N ASP A 10 8.59 -1.26 -1.77
CA ASP A 10 8.63 -2.62 -2.27
C ASP A 10 7.62 -3.47 -1.50
N TRP A 11 7.34 -4.66 -1.98
CA TRP A 11 6.60 -5.62 -1.18
C TRP A 11 7.39 -5.88 0.09
N LEU A 12 6.68 -6.02 1.21
CA LEU A 12 7.34 -6.20 2.48
C LEU A 12 6.42 -6.87 3.50
N THR A 13 7.00 -7.31 4.61
CA THR A 13 6.23 -7.84 5.73
C THR A 13 6.75 -7.20 7.01
N HIS A 14 5.92 -7.21 8.05
CA HIS A 14 6.29 -6.74 9.38
C HIS A 14 6.06 -7.88 10.35
N PRO A 15 7.08 -8.32 11.12
CA PRO A 15 6.90 -9.47 12.01
C PRO A 15 5.76 -9.32 13.01
N LEU A 16 5.51 -8.10 13.48
CA LEU A 16 4.44 -7.86 14.45
C LEU A 16 3.31 -7.02 13.87
N GLY A 17 3.27 -6.90 12.53
CA GLY A 17 2.21 -6.16 11.87
C GLY A 17 2.51 -4.67 11.81
N GLN A 18 1.59 -3.93 11.20
CA GLN A 18 1.74 -2.50 11.02
C GLN A 18 0.37 -1.84 11.00
N THR A 19 0.29 -0.62 11.53
CA THR A 19 -0.90 0.22 11.38
C THR A 19 -0.47 1.50 10.68
N LEU A 20 -1.18 1.83 9.60
CA LEU A 20 -0.94 3.05 8.84
C LEU A 20 -2.10 4.00 9.05
N ILE A 21 -1.81 5.25 9.32
CA ILE A 21 -2.83 6.29 9.45
C ILE A 21 -2.51 7.36 8.42
N VAL A 22 -3.38 7.53 7.44
CA VAL A 22 -3.15 8.52 6.39
C VAL A 22 -3.53 9.88 6.91
N THR A 23 -2.64 10.86 6.74
CA THR A 23 -2.87 12.21 7.25
C THR A 23 -3.00 13.25 6.16
N PHE A 24 -2.52 12.97 4.93
CA PHE A 24 -2.57 13.94 3.85
C PHE A 24 -2.54 13.24 2.51
N GLY A 25 -3.27 13.75 1.54
CA GLY A 25 -3.19 13.35 0.15
C GLY A 25 -3.98 12.10 -0.17
N CYS A 26 -3.46 11.31 -1.08
CA CYS A 26 -4.11 10.09 -1.52
C CYS A 26 -3.04 9.04 -1.81
N GLY A 27 -3.23 7.86 -1.29
CA GLY A 27 -2.29 6.78 -1.49
C GLY A 27 -2.95 5.51 -1.95
N LEU A 28 -2.13 4.49 -2.14
CA LEU A 28 -2.57 3.17 -2.55
C LEU A 28 -1.97 2.15 -1.60
N HIS A 29 -2.69 1.06 -1.41
CA HIS A 29 -2.26 -0.04 -0.56
C HIS A 29 -2.76 -1.33 -1.18
N GLN A 30 -1.94 -2.37 -1.14
CA GLN A 30 -2.37 -3.68 -1.64
C GLN A 30 -1.79 -4.77 -0.77
N ARG A 31 -2.63 -5.73 -0.39
CA ARG A 31 -2.18 -6.96 0.24
C ARG A 31 -1.96 -7.98 -0.86
N TRP A 32 -0.97 -8.85 -0.66
CA TRP A 32 -0.67 -9.88 -1.67
C TRP A 32 -1.93 -10.70 -1.95
N GLY A 33 -2.29 -10.80 -3.20
CA GLY A 33 -3.49 -11.53 -3.60
C GLY A 33 -4.75 -10.71 -3.59
N GLY A 34 -4.69 -9.44 -3.14
CA GLY A 34 -5.88 -8.61 -3.08
C GLY A 34 -5.87 -7.51 -4.12
N LEU A 35 -6.90 -6.69 -4.09
CA LEU A 35 -7.01 -5.54 -4.98
C LEU A 35 -6.24 -4.36 -4.41
N VAL A 36 -5.85 -3.43 -5.27
CA VAL A 36 -5.25 -2.18 -4.84
C VAL A 36 -6.34 -1.30 -4.27
N GLU A 37 -6.13 -0.80 -3.06
CA GLU A 37 -7.09 0.05 -2.36
C GLU A 37 -6.60 1.49 -2.35
N GLU A 38 -7.50 2.44 -2.55
CA GLU A 38 -7.16 3.84 -2.35
C GLU A 38 -7.30 4.17 -0.88
N ILE A 39 -6.33 4.89 -0.33
CA ILE A 39 -6.35 5.29 1.07
C ILE A 39 -6.25 6.81 1.15
N ARG A 40 -7.05 7.41 2.02
CA ARG A 40 -7.20 8.86 2.12
C ARG A 40 -7.09 9.30 3.56
N PRO A 41 -6.95 10.61 3.80
CA PRO A 41 -6.81 11.10 5.18
C PRO A 41 -7.94 10.60 6.07
N GLY A 42 -7.55 10.12 7.24
CA GLY A 42 -8.48 9.54 8.19
C GLY A 42 -8.60 8.02 8.09
N ASP A 43 -8.12 7.44 6.99
CA ASP A 43 -8.16 5.99 6.84
C ASP A 43 -7.09 5.34 7.71
N VAL A 44 -7.43 4.21 8.30
CA VAL A 44 -6.52 3.43 9.11
C VAL A 44 -6.40 2.06 8.45
N VAL A 45 -5.19 1.67 8.10
CA VAL A 45 -4.94 0.37 7.48
C VAL A 45 -4.17 -0.48 8.47
N THR A 46 -4.71 -1.64 8.81
CA THR A 46 -4.06 -2.55 9.73
C THR A 46 -3.60 -3.78 8.97
N VAL A 47 -2.31 -4.07 9.07
CA VAL A 47 -1.70 -5.23 8.41
C VAL A 47 -1.25 -6.18 9.50
N GLY A 48 -1.59 -7.46 9.36
CA GLY A 48 -1.26 -8.46 10.37
C GLY A 48 0.20 -8.86 10.33
N PRO A 49 0.64 -9.64 11.34
CA PRO A 49 2.02 -10.11 11.39
C PRO A 49 2.36 -10.92 10.14
N ASN A 50 3.48 -10.59 9.53
CA ASN A 50 4.01 -11.29 8.35
C ASN A 50 3.10 -11.26 7.14
N GLU A 51 2.14 -10.34 7.12
CA GLU A 51 1.26 -10.19 5.96
C GLU A 51 1.98 -9.38 4.89
N LYS A 52 2.08 -9.93 3.68
CA LYS A 52 2.81 -9.29 2.58
C LYS A 52 1.96 -8.18 1.97
N HIS A 53 2.52 -6.98 1.87
CA HIS A 53 1.78 -5.84 1.35
C HIS A 53 2.75 -4.77 0.85
N TRP A 54 2.22 -3.75 0.18
CA TRP A 54 2.96 -2.54 -0.15
C TRP A 54 2.02 -1.34 -0.03
N HIS A 55 2.61 -0.15 0.09
CA HIS A 55 1.83 1.08 0.07
C HIS A 55 2.67 2.18 -0.58
N GLY A 56 2.00 3.23 -1.01
CA GLY A 56 2.66 4.36 -1.66
C GLY A 56 1.66 5.43 -2.02
N ALA A 57 2.13 6.41 -2.78
CA ALA A 57 1.28 7.51 -3.22
C ALA A 57 0.51 7.14 -4.46
N ALA A 58 -0.62 7.79 -4.69
CA ALA A 58 -1.37 7.66 -5.92
C ALA A 58 -0.57 8.26 -7.08
N PRO A 59 -0.95 7.97 -8.33
CA PRO A 59 -0.14 8.44 -9.47
C PRO A 59 0.01 9.95 -9.58
N THR A 60 -0.99 10.72 -9.13
CA THR A 60 -0.98 12.16 -9.34
C THR A 60 -1.01 12.95 -8.03
N THR A 61 -0.95 12.30 -6.88
CA THR A 61 -1.09 12.98 -5.60
C THR A 61 -0.11 12.40 -4.60
N ALA A 62 0.62 13.26 -3.89
CA ALA A 62 1.47 12.81 -2.80
C ALA A 62 0.62 12.26 -1.66
N MET A 63 1.23 11.47 -0.80
CA MET A 63 0.53 10.91 0.37
C MET A 63 1.45 10.95 1.57
N THR A 64 0.90 11.35 2.70
CA THR A 64 1.62 11.36 3.97
C THR A 64 0.89 10.47 4.96
N HIS A 65 1.64 9.67 5.72
CA HIS A 65 1.06 8.79 6.71
C HIS A 65 1.93 8.69 7.94
N VAL A 66 1.33 8.22 9.02
CA VAL A 66 2.04 7.80 10.23
C VAL A 66 2.00 6.28 10.24
N ALA A 67 3.14 5.66 10.48
CA ALA A 67 3.22 4.20 10.54
C ALA A 67 3.58 3.78 11.95
N LEU A 68 2.84 2.84 12.50
CA LEU A 68 3.08 2.29 13.82
C LEU A 68 3.41 0.81 13.66
N GLN A 69 4.59 0.42 14.13
CA GLN A 69 5.01 -0.98 14.02
C GLN A 69 6.02 -1.28 15.13
N GLU A 70 6.02 -2.52 15.58
CA GLU A 70 6.94 -2.94 16.62
C GLU A 70 8.01 -3.82 16.04
N SER A 71 9.16 -3.86 16.71
CA SER A 71 10.27 -4.71 16.30
C SER A 71 10.20 -6.04 17.02
N LEU A 72 10.61 -7.08 16.34
CA LEU A 72 10.80 -8.40 16.96
C LEU A 72 12.27 -8.73 16.76
N ASP A 73 13.00 -8.89 17.87
CA ASP A 73 14.43 -9.17 17.85
C ASP A 73 15.19 -8.14 17.00
N GLY A 74 14.79 -6.88 17.12
CA GLY A 74 15.46 -5.80 16.42
C GLY A 74 15.03 -5.59 14.99
N LYS A 75 14.06 -6.37 14.49
CA LYS A 75 13.61 -6.24 13.10
C LYS A 75 12.16 -5.81 13.06
N ALA A 76 11.87 -4.73 12.36
CA ALA A 76 10.52 -4.20 12.22
C ALA A 76 9.94 -4.46 10.83
N VAL A 77 10.78 -4.75 9.85
CA VAL A 77 10.34 -4.92 8.47
C VAL A 77 11.24 -5.89 7.75
N GLU A 78 10.66 -6.68 6.86
CA GLU A 78 11.43 -7.52 5.96
C GLU A 78 11.07 -7.11 4.54
N TRP A 79 12.08 -6.67 3.78
CA TRP A 79 11.89 -6.19 2.42
C TRP A 79 11.89 -7.36 1.45
N LEU A 80 10.97 -7.34 0.51
CA LEU A 80 10.82 -8.39 -0.48
C LEU A 80 11.06 -7.80 -1.87
N GLU A 81 10.37 -8.33 -2.88
CA GLU A 81 10.62 -7.89 -4.26
C GLU A 81 9.96 -6.54 -4.53
N LYS A 82 10.39 -5.88 -5.59
CA LYS A 82 9.82 -4.61 -5.98
C LYS A 82 8.40 -4.78 -6.46
N VAL A 83 7.58 -3.75 -6.25
CA VAL A 83 6.24 -3.69 -6.82
C VAL A 83 6.42 -3.25 -8.28
N THR A 84 5.95 -4.07 -9.21
CA THR A 84 6.09 -3.73 -10.64
C THR A 84 5.10 -2.64 -11.02
N ASP A 85 5.37 -1.98 -12.15
CA ASP A 85 4.42 -0.98 -12.66
C ASP A 85 3.06 -1.60 -12.91
N GLU A 86 3.05 -2.83 -13.40
CA GLU A 86 1.81 -3.53 -13.67
C GLU A 86 1.03 -3.76 -12.37
N GLN A 87 1.69 -4.18 -11.31
CA GLN A 87 1.04 -4.38 -10.02
C GLN A 87 0.53 -3.05 -9.47
N TYR A 88 1.34 -2.00 -9.59
CA TYR A 88 0.96 -0.69 -9.08
C TYR A 88 -0.28 -0.16 -9.78
N ARG A 89 -0.40 -0.41 -11.08
CA ARG A 89 -1.55 0.00 -11.85
C ARG A 89 -2.65 -1.04 -11.91
N GLY A 90 -2.55 -2.08 -11.08
CA GLY A 90 -3.49 -3.19 -11.13
C GLY A 90 -4.89 -2.80 -10.70
N GLU A 91 -5.75 -3.82 -10.66
CA GLU A 91 -7.15 -3.62 -10.36
C GLU A 91 -7.36 -3.04 -8.99
N ARG A 92 -8.15 -2.00 -8.90
CA ARG A 92 -8.45 -1.36 -7.63
C ARG A 92 -9.84 -1.70 -7.20
N GLU A 93 -10.02 -1.72 -5.88
CA GLU A 93 -11.33 -1.92 -5.31
C GLU A 93 -12.24 -0.80 -5.80
N GLY A 94 -13.40 -1.15 -6.33
CA GLY A 94 -14.33 -0.17 -6.86
C GLY A 94 -14.00 0.33 -8.25
N ALA A 95 -12.89 -0.12 -8.82
CA ALA A 95 -12.56 0.32 -10.15
C ALA A 95 -13.45 -0.37 -11.15
N GLU A 96 -13.60 0.25 -12.25
CA GLU A 96 -14.33 -0.31 -13.19
C GLU A 96 -13.76 -1.38 -13.78
N LYS A 97 -14.14 -2.39 -13.40
CA LYS A 97 -13.58 -3.43 -13.95
C LYS A 97 -14.07 -3.53 -15.22
N SER A 98 -14.77 -2.84 -15.20
CA SER A 98 -15.11 -2.72 -16.25
C SER A 98 -14.43 -2.37 -17.26
N ASN A 99 -13.91 -2.15 -17.25
CA ASN A 99 -13.27 -1.84 -18.10
C ASN A 99 -12.60 -2.68 -18.65
N GLU A 100 -12.59 -3.36 -18.26
CA GLU A 100 -12.09 -4.10 -18.66
C GLU A 100 -12.45 -4.80 -19.48
N ARG A 101 -12.78 -4.66 -19.39
CA ARG A 101 -12.93 -5.23 -19.95
C ARG A 101 -13.39 -5.25 -20.89
N SER A 102 -13.62 -4.79 -20.98
CA SER A 102 -13.83 -4.67 -21.72
C SER A 102 -13.41 -4.75 -22.63
N VAL A 103 -13.37 -4.93 -22.64
CA VAL A 103 -12.91 -4.95 -23.09
C VAL A 103 -12.65 -5.04 -23.73
N PRO A 104 -12.60 -5.19 -23.98
CA PRO A 104 -12.19 -5.38 -24.31
C PRO A 104 -12.15 -5.34 -24.64
#